data_3e414afd80eb49c6d0381e12419550c2
#
_entry.id   3e414afd80eb49c6d0381e12419550c2
#
_cell.length_a   1.000
_cell.length_b   1.000
_cell.length_c   1.000
_cell.angle_alpha   90.00
_cell.angle_beta   90.00
_cell.angle_gamma   90.00
#
_symmetry.space_group_name_H-M   'P 1'
#
loop_
_entity.id
_entity.type
_entity.pdbx_description
1 polymer ?
#
loop_
_entity_poly.entity_id
_entity_poly.type
_entity_poly.pdbx_seq_one_letter_code
_entity_poly.pdbx_strand_id
1 'polypeptide(L)'
;LSFRQIGQQVRNDGPESHLSKAGTPTMGGALILVAIAVATLLWADLGNRYIWVVLMVTLAFGAIGWVDDYKKIVYGNSRGLSAWSKYGWQSLAALTAGLYLFYTAESPAETQLIVPFFKDIALPLGAWYVLVVYFVVVGSSNAVNLTDGLDGLAILPTVLVAGALAVFAYATGNFNIAGYLGIPFIRDLGEVVVFCGAMVGAGLGFLWFNAYPAQVFMGDVGALALGAALGIVAVLTRQELVFFMMAGVFVMETVSVILQVASFKLTGRRIFRMAPLHHHFELKGWPEPRVIVRFWIVTVILVLSGLATLKIR
;
A
#
# COMPACT_ATOMS: atom_id res chain seq x y z
N LEU A 1 0.56 -18.04 16.62
CA LEU A 1 1.80 -18.00 15.83
C LEU A 1 3.00 -18.47 16.67
N SER A 2 3.13 -18.02 17.91
CA SER A 2 4.22 -18.42 18.82
C SER A 2 4.26 -19.94 19.10
N PHE A 3 3.11 -20.64 19.12
CA PHE A 3 3.00 -22.08 19.41
C PHE A 3 3.68 -22.99 18.36
N ARG A 4 3.94 -22.49 17.12
CA ARG A 4 4.58 -23.26 16.04
C ARG A 4 5.98 -22.77 15.66
N GLN A 5 6.56 -21.82 16.39
CA GLN A 5 7.90 -21.25 16.12
C GLN A 5 8.11 -20.85 14.64
N ILE A 6 7.10 -20.25 14.01
CA ILE A 6 7.17 -19.77 12.64
C ILE A 6 7.92 -18.43 12.67
N GLY A 7 9.23 -18.49 12.88
CA GLY A 7 10.10 -17.33 12.92
C GLY A 7 10.64 -16.99 11.53
N GLN A 8 10.85 -15.70 11.29
CA GLN A 8 11.45 -15.21 10.05
C GLN A 8 12.91 -15.67 9.96
N GLN A 9 13.29 -16.18 8.78
CA GLN A 9 14.71 -16.36 8.44
C GLN A 9 15.26 -15.02 7.94
N VAL A 10 16.17 -14.46 8.75
CA VAL A 10 16.86 -13.20 8.39
C VAL A 10 17.82 -13.46 7.25
N ARG A 11 17.84 -12.59 6.24
CA ARG A 11 18.81 -12.65 5.12
C ARG A 11 20.20 -12.30 5.64
N ASN A 12 21.21 -13.06 5.20
CA ASN A 12 22.60 -12.82 5.56
C ASN A 12 23.20 -11.54 4.93
N ASP A 13 22.48 -10.92 3.97
CA ASP A 13 22.94 -9.74 3.22
C ASP A 13 22.45 -8.41 3.85
N GLY A 14 21.70 -8.46 4.98
CA GLY A 14 21.18 -7.29 5.68
C GLY A 14 22.13 -6.72 6.75
N PRO A 15 21.77 -5.57 7.38
CA PRO A 15 22.49 -5.04 8.53
C PRO A 15 22.60 -6.05 9.67
N GLU A 16 23.76 -6.11 10.34
CA GLU A 16 24.01 -7.06 11.47
C GLU A 16 23.00 -6.88 12.62
N SER A 17 22.45 -5.66 12.80
CA SER A 17 21.41 -5.37 13.79
C SER A 17 20.15 -6.21 13.63
N HIS A 18 19.87 -6.72 12.42
CA HIS A 18 18.71 -7.56 12.15
C HIS A 18 18.86 -9.01 12.58
N LEU A 19 20.07 -9.48 12.86
CA LEU A 19 20.31 -10.84 13.35
C LEU A 19 19.64 -11.10 14.70
N SER A 20 19.51 -10.08 15.55
CA SER A 20 18.82 -10.17 16.83
C SER A 20 17.30 -10.40 16.72
N LYS A 21 16.72 -10.14 15.53
CA LYS A 21 15.29 -10.32 15.23
C LYS A 21 14.94 -11.72 14.73
N ALA A 22 15.95 -12.61 14.61
CA ALA A 22 15.73 -13.99 14.21
C ALA A 22 14.79 -14.70 15.20
N GLY A 23 13.75 -15.38 14.69
CA GLY A 23 12.77 -16.06 15.53
C GLY A 23 11.51 -15.23 15.86
N THR A 24 11.45 -13.94 15.53
CA THR A 24 10.22 -13.17 15.67
C THR A 24 9.13 -13.75 14.75
N PRO A 25 7.90 -14.00 15.26
CA PRO A 25 6.80 -14.52 14.45
C PRO A 25 6.52 -13.63 13.23
N THR A 26 6.28 -14.24 12.08
CA THR A 26 5.92 -13.55 10.83
C THR A 26 4.50 -13.90 10.37
N MET A 27 4.05 -13.36 9.23
CA MET A 27 2.70 -13.50 8.67
C MET A 27 1.59 -12.85 9.52
N GLY A 28 1.92 -11.85 10.35
CA GLY A 28 0.92 -11.06 11.08
C GLY A 28 -0.07 -10.34 10.16
N GLY A 29 0.31 -10.11 8.89
CA GLY A 29 -0.57 -9.59 7.85
C GLY A 29 -1.84 -10.39 7.65
N ALA A 30 -1.84 -11.70 7.89
CA ALA A 30 -3.05 -12.51 7.81
C ALA A 30 -4.12 -12.06 8.82
N LEU A 31 -3.73 -11.67 10.03
CA LEU A 31 -4.65 -11.14 11.03
C LEU A 31 -5.23 -9.78 10.62
N ILE A 32 -4.39 -8.92 10.01
CA ILE A 32 -4.84 -7.65 9.46
C ILE A 32 -5.93 -7.89 8.40
N LEU A 33 -5.69 -8.82 7.46
CA LEU A 33 -6.64 -9.12 6.39
C LEU A 33 -7.95 -9.70 6.91
N VAL A 34 -7.88 -10.60 7.88
CA VAL A 34 -9.09 -11.14 8.53
C VAL A 34 -9.88 -10.02 9.21
N ALA A 35 -9.20 -9.13 9.95
CA ALA A 35 -9.86 -8.02 10.61
C ALA A 35 -10.53 -7.06 9.61
N ILE A 36 -9.83 -6.70 8.52
CA ILE A 36 -10.38 -5.85 7.45
C ILE A 36 -11.59 -6.54 6.79
N ALA A 37 -11.44 -7.81 6.40
CA ALA A 37 -12.51 -8.53 5.72
C ALA A 37 -13.75 -8.68 6.60
N VAL A 38 -13.58 -9.12 7.84
CA VAL A 38 -14.71 -9.28 8.79
C VAL A 38 -15.38 -7.94 9.08
N ALA A 39 -14.61 -6.89 9.39
CA ALA A 39 -15.19 -5.58 9.66
C ALA A 39 -15.93 -5.04 8.42
N THR A 40 -15.37 -5.15 7.23
CA THR A 40 -16.02 -4.68 6.00
C THR A 40 -17.29 -5.46 5.70
N LEU A 41 -17.26 -6.80 5.82
CA LEU A 41 -18.45 -7.65 5.57
C LEU A 41 -19.60 -7.43 6.59
N LEU A 42 -19.27 -7.01 7.81
CA LEU A 42 -20.27 -6.74 8.85
C LEU A 42 -20.88 -5.35 8.76
N TRP A 43 -20.14 -4.35 8.30
CA TRP A 43 -20.53 -2.96 8.41
C TRP A 43 -20.81 -2.26 7.08
N ALA A 44 -20.29 -2.79 5.95
CA ALA A 44 -20.49 -2.19 4.65
C ALA A 44 -21.75 -2.70 3.96
N ASP A 45 -22.31 -1.87 3.08
CA ASP A 45 -23.36 -2.30 2.17
C ASP A 45 -22.81 -3.27 1.13
N LEU A 46 -23.15 -4.55 1.27
CA LEU A 46 -22.72 -5.60 0.37
C LEU A 46 -23.40 -5.56 -1.01
N GLY A 47 -24.42 -4.72 -1.20
CA GLY A 47 -24.97 -4.41 -2.53
C GLY A 47 -24.08 -3.48 -3.34
N ASN A 48 -23.10 -2.82 -2.71
CA ASN A 48 -22.22 -1.87 -3.36
C ASN A 48 -21.06 -2.60 -4.08
N ARG A 49 -20.94 -2.37 -5.39
CA ARG A 49 -19.89 -2.98 -6.24
C ARG A 49 -18.45 -2.61 -5.81
N TYR A 50 -18.24 -1.39 -5.30
CA TYR A 50 -16.91 -0.92 -4.92
C TYR A 50 -16.37 -1.66 -3.70
N ILE A 51 -17.24 -2.07 -2.78
CA ILE A 51 -16.85 -2.89 -1.61
C ILE A 51 -16.27 -4.23 -2.06
N TRP A 52 -16.90 -4.88 -3.04
CA TRP A 52 -16.35 -6.12 -3.58
C TRP A 52 -15.03 -5.91 -4.32
N VAL A 53 -14.88 -4.82 -5.05
CA VAL A 53 -13.62 -4.52 -5.75
C VAL A 53 -12.48 -4.35 -4.76
N VAL A 54 -12.65 -3.54 -3.70
CA VAL A 54 -11.59 -3.33 -2.70
C VAL A 54 -11.27 -4.60 -1.93
N LEU A 55 -12.27 -5.38 -1.54
CA LEU A 55 -12.08 -6.67 -0.87
C LEU A 55 -11.36 -7.68 -1.75
N MET A 56 -11.82 -7.88 -2.98
CA MET A 56 -11.26 -8.89 -3.89
C MET A 56 -9.81 -8.56 -4.26
N VAL A 57 -9.49 -7.29 -4.56
CA VAL A 57 -8.11 -6.89 -4.85
C VAL A 57 -7.22 -7.11 -3.62
N THR A 58 -7.67 -6.68 -2.44
CA THR A 58 -6.90 -6.83 -1.20
C THR A 58 -6.65 -8.29 -0.87
N LEU A 59 -7.68 -9.14 -0.94
CA LEU A 59 -7.55 -10.57 -0.65
C LEU A 59 -6.74 -11.33 -1.70
N ALA A 60 -6.85 -10.96 -2.99
CA ALA A 60 -6.04 -11.55 -4.05
C ALA A 60 -4.54 -11.28 -3.84
N PHE A 61 -4.17 -10.02 -3.55
CA PHE A 61 -2.78 -9.69 -3.25
C PHE A 61 -2.30 -10.31 -1.93
N GLY A 62 -3.19 -10.40 -0.94
CA GLY A 62 -2.94 -11.13 0.30
C GLY A 62 -2.68 -12.61 0.08
N ALA A 63 -3.44 -13.27 -0.79
CA ALA A 63 -3.23 -14.67 -1.16
C ALA A 63 -1.88 -14.88 -1.86
N ILE A 64 -1.47 -13.96 -2.75
CA ILE A 64 -0.15 -14.01 -3.40
C ILE A 64 0.95 -13.93 -2.33
N GLY A 65 0.84 -12.97 -1.40
CA GLY A 65 1.78 -12.82 -0.29
C GLY A 65 1.79 -14.04 0.64
N TRP A 66 0.62 -14.60 0.92
CA TRP A 66 0.50 -15.81 1.74
C TRP A 66 1.22 -17.01 1.12
N VAL A 67 1.07 -17.23 -0.18
CA VAL A 67 1.78 -18.30 -0.89
C VAL A 67 3.30 -18.06 -0.87
N ASP A 68 3.72 -16.80 -1.01
CA ASP A 68 5.14 -16.42 -0.94
C ASP A 68 5.74 -16.72 0.44
N ASP A 69 5.10 -16.23 1.51
CA ASP A 69 5.55 -16.43 2.88
C ASP A 69 5.47 -17.91 3.31
N TYR A 70 4.40 -18.62 2.92
CA TYR A 70 4.26 -20.05 3.19
C TYR A 70 5.40 -20.87 2.58
N LYS A 71 5.78 -20.55 1.33
CA LYS A 71 6.92 -21.20 0.68
C LYS A 71 8.23 -20.94 1.42
N LYS A 72 8.48 -19.69 1.83
CA LYS A 72 9.68 -19.35 2.61
C LYS A 72 9.77 -20.18 3.90
N ILE A 73 8.65 -20.38 4.58
CA ILE A 73 8.57 -21.15 5.83
C ILE A 73 8.78 -22.64 5.57
N VAL A 74 8.05 -23.22 4.61
CA VAL A 74 8.07 -24.69 4.35
C VAL A 74 9.41 -25.13 3.79
N TYR A 75 10.01 -24.34 2.88
CA TYR A 75 11.32 -24.69 2.32
C TYR A 75 12.51 -24.21 3.16
N GLY A 76 12.26 -23.51 4.26
CA GLY A 76 13.32 -23.01 5.14
C GLY A 76 14.33 -22.10 4.43
N ASN A 77 13.91 -21.36 3.39
CA ASN A 77 14.77 -20.45 2.65
C ASN A 77 14.07 -19.13 2.34
N SER A 78 14.84 -18.10 2.06
CA SER A 78 14.31 -16.75 1.80
C SER A 78 13.80 -16.53 0.36
N ARG A 79 13.78 -17.56 -0.52
CA ARG A 79 13.49 -17.36 -1.95
C ARG A 79 12.00 -17.20 -2.30
N GLY A 80 11.08 -17.83 -1.53
CA GLY A 80 9.65 -17.73 -1.75
C GLY A 80 9.19 -18.07 -3.18
N LEU A 81 8.26 -17.26 -3.71
CA LEU A 81 7.84 -17.30 -5.11
C LEU A 81 8.92 -16.69 -6.03
N SER A 82 9.04 -17.18 -7.26
CA SER A 82 9.86 -16.48 -8.26
C SER A 82 9.29 -15.08 -8.53
N ALA A 83 10.18 -14.10 -8.77
CA ALA A 83 9.76 -12.73 -9.05
C ALA A 83 8.77 -12.64 -10.23
N TRP A 84 8.99 -13.42 -11.29
CA TRP A 84 8.08 -13.48 -12.45
C TRP A 84 6.72 -14.05 -12.13
N SER A 85 6.66 -15.12 -11.31
CA SER A 85 5.38 -15.70 -10.87
C SER A 85 4.60 -14.73 -9.99
N LYS A 86 5.27 -14.10 -9.01
CA LYS A 86 4.67 -13.09 -8.13
C LYS A 86 4.11 -11.92 -8.93
N TYR A 87 4.92 -11.38 -9.83
CA TYR A 87 4.52 -10.27 -10.69
C TYR A 87 3.40 -10.65 -11.67
N GLY A 88 3.42 -11.86 -12.22
CA GLY A 88 2.37 -12.36 -13.11
C GLY A 88 1.01 -12.43 -12.44
N TRP A 89 0.92 -12.98 -11.23
CA TRP A 89 -0.32 -13.04 -10.46
C TRP A 89 -0.83 -11.66 -10.03
N GLN A 90 0.07 -10.76 -9.62
CA GLN A 90 -0.28 -9.37 -9.32
C GLN A 90 -0.83 -8.66 -10.56
N SER A 91 -0.20 -8.87 -11.72
CA SER A 91 -0.63 -8.30 -12.99
C SER A 91 -2.02 -8.80 -13.39
N LEU A 92 -2.27 -10.11 -13.27
CA LEU A 92 -3.57 -10.69 -13.55
C LEU A 92 -4.66 -10.07 -12.67
N ALA A 93 -4.45 -10.01 -11.38
CA ALA A 93 -5.43 -9.46 -10.44
C ALA A 93 -5.71 -7.96 -10.71
N ALA A 94 -4.66 -7.15 -10.92
CA ALA A 94 -4.82 -5.72 -11.17
C ALA A 94 -5.46 -5.41 -12.51
N LEU A 95 -5.10 -6.13 -13.58
CA LEU A 95 -5.72 -5.97 -14.89
C LEU A 95 -7.19 -6.40 -14.87
N THR A 96 -7.52 -7.49 -14.18
CA THR A 96 -8.92 -7.95 -14.02
C THR A 96 -9.74 -6.86 -13.31
N ALA A 97 -9.22 -6.29 -12.23
CA ALA A 97 -9.90 -5.20 -11.52
C ALA A 97 -10.05 -3.95 -12.40
N GLY A 98 -9.00 -3.57 -13.14
CA GLY A 98 -9.04 -2.43 -14.07
C GLY A 98 -10.05 -2.62 -15.20
N LEU A 99 -10.11 -3.81 -15.81
CA LEU A 99 -11.09 -4.16 -16.84
C LEU A 99 -12.51 -4.12 -16.26
N TYR A 100 -12.73 -4.73 -15.10
CA TYR A 100 -14.03 -4.71 -14.43
C TYR A 100 -14.50 -3.26 -14.21
N LEU A 101 -13.67 -2.41 -13.62
CA LEU A 101 -14.01 -1.00 -13.37
C LEU A 101 -14.25 -0.22 -14.67
N PHE A 102 -13.49 -0.49 -15.71
CA PHE A 102 -13.67 0.15 -17.02
C PHE A 102 -15.00 -0.19 -17.67
N TYR A 103 -15.38 -1.47 -17.67
CA TYR A 103 -16.62 -1.92 -18.30
C TYR A 103 -17.87 -1.65 -17.47
N THR A 104 -17.73 -1.48 -16.16
CA THR A 104 -18.85 -1.18 -15.24
C THR A 104 -18.98 0.29 -14.89
N ALA A 105 -18.15 1.16 -15.49
CA ALA A 105 -18.24 2.60 -15.27
C ALA A 105 -19.60 3.15 -15.74
N GLU A 106 -20.29 3.85 -14.83
CA GLU A 106 -21.62 4.42 -15.07
C GLU A 106 -21.53 5.88 -15.51
N SER A 107 -20.42 6.54 -15.22
CA SER A 107 -20.19 7.93 -15.56
C SER A 107 -18.77 8.16 -16.13
N PRO A 108 -18.57 9.16 -17.00
CA PRO A 108 -17.24 9.52 -17.48
C PRO A 108 -16.26 9.88 -16.35
N ALA A 109 -16.77 10.39 -15.22
CA ALA A 109 -15.96 10.73 -14.05
C ALA A 109 -15.16 9.55 -13.49
N GLU A 110 -15.69 8.32 -13.65
CA GLU A 110 -15.06 7.11 -13.12
C GLU A 110 -13.82 6.64 -13.89
N THR A 111 -13.57 7.18 -15.08
CA THR A 111 -12.43 6.77 -15.94
C THR A 111 -11.54 7.95 -16.35
N GLN A 112 -11.67 9.09 -15.67
CA GLN A 112 -10.84 10.27 -15.88
C GLN A 112 -9.68 10.33 -14.89
N LEU A 113 -8.55 10.88 -15.31
CA LEU A 113 -7.45 11.26 -14.43
C LEU A 113 -7.60 12.73 -14.05
N ILE A 114 -7.62 13.00 -12.75
CA ILE A 114 -7.74 14.36 -12.23
C ILE A 114 -6.35 14.89 -11.90
N VAL A 115 -6.05 16.08 -12.41
CA VAL A 115 -4.80 16.77 -12.11
C VAL A 115 -5.00 17.66 -10.88
N PRO A 116 -4.33 17.36 -9.74
CA PRO A 116 -4.43 18.18 -8.55
C PRO A 116 -4.00 19.62 -8.85
N PHE A 117 -4.59 20.60 -8.15
CA PHE A 117 -4.38 22.04 -8.33
C PHE A 117 -5.01 22.67 -9.61
N PHE A 118 -5.46 21.88 -10.58
CA PHE A 118 -6.08 22.36 -11.81
C PHE A 118 -7.49 21.77 -11.93
N LYS A 119 -8.49 22.48 -11.39
CA LYS A 119 -9.89 22.00 -11.31
C LYS A 119 -10.51 21.60 -12.65
N ASP A 120 -10.14 22.33 -13.70
CA ASP A 120 -10.76 22.17 -15.02
C ASP A 120 -10.05 21.09 -15.87
N ILE A 121 -8.96 20.49 -15.36
CA ILE A 121 -8.20 19.50 -16.10
C ILE A 121 -8.55 18.09 -15.61
N ALA A 122 -9.56 17.51 -16.25
CA ALA A 122 -9.89 16.09 -16.14
C ALA A 122 -9.58 15.41 -17.48
N LEU A 123 -8.59 14.51 -17.46
CA LEU A 123 -8.13 13.84 -18.69
C LEU A 123 -8.92 12.54 -18.88
N PRO A 124 -9.72 12.42 -19.96
CA PRO A 124 -10.40 11.16 -20.27
C PRO A 124 -9.36 10.12 -20.71
N LEU A 125 -9.20 9.05 -19.93
CA LEU A 125 -8.18 8.04 -20.19
C LEU A 125 -8.61 7.00 -21.24
N GLY A 126 -9.93 6.80 -21.45
CA GLY A 126 -10.41 5.70 -22.28
C GLY A 126 -9.80 4.36 -21.83
N ALA A 127 -9.34 3.55 -22.78
CA ALA A 127 -8.72 2.25 -22.49
C ALA A 127 -7.40 2.34 -21.66
N TRP A 128 -6.71 3.47 -21.69
CA TRP A 128 -5.50 3.70 -20.87
C TRP A 128 -5.79 3.66 -19.37
N TYR A 129 -7.06 3.86 -18.99
CA TYR A 129 -7.50 3.71 -17.60
C TYR A 129 -7.07 2.38 -16.98
N VAL A 130 -7.23 1.28 -17.71
CA VAL A 130 -6.85 -0.06 -17.23
C VAL A 130 -5.36 -0.14 -16.89
N LEU A 131 -4.51 0.50 -17.71
CA LEU A 131 -3.07 0.57 -17.45
C LEU A 131 -2.74 1.46 -16.24
N VAL A 132 -3.45 2.57 -16.05
CA VAL A 132 -3.29 3.41 -14.85
C VAL A 132 -3.65 2.61 -13.60
N VAL A 133 -4.79 1.92 -13.58
CA VAL A 133 -5.17 1.02 -12.48
C VAL A 133 -4.08 -0.01 -12.21
N TYR A 134 -3.59 -0.67 -13.24
CA TYR A 134 -2.52 -1.65 -13.14
C TYR A 134 -1.27 -1.08 -12.48
N PHE A 135 -0.75 0.05 -12.98
CA PHE A 135 0.47 0.65 -12.43
C PHE A 135 0.29 1.15 -11.00
N VAL A 136 -0.86 1.72 -10.68
CA VAL A 136 -1.15 2.20 -9.33
C VAL A 136 -1.24 1.03 -8.35
N VAL A 137 -2.01 0.00 -8.66
CA VAL A 137 -2.23 -1.14 -7.74
C VAL A 137 -0.98 -1.99 -7.58
N VAL A 138 -0.33 -2.39 -8.67
CA VAL A 138 0.90 -3.20 -8.61
C VAL A 138 2.05 -2.40 -8.04
N GLY A 139 2.17 -1.13 -8.44
CA GLY A 139 3.21 -0.22 -7.96
C GLY A 139 3.12 0.01 -6.46
N SER A 140 1.95 0.36 -5.94
CA SER A 140 1.72 0.59 -4.50
C SER A 140 1.90 -0.68 -3.68
N SER A 141 1.44 -1.83 -4.18
CA SER A 141 1.64 -3.13 -3.53
C SER A 141 3.11 -3.43 -3.30
N ASN A 142 3.93 -3.32 -4.34
CA ASN A 142 5.35 -3.59 -4.23
C ASN A 142 6.10 -2.47 -3.45
N ALA A 143 5.64 -1.23 -3.52
CA ALA A 143 6.23 -0.12 -2.78
C ALA A 143 6.07 -0.27 -1.26
N VAL A 144 4.88 -0.65 -0.79
CA VAL A 144 4.65 -0.96 0.63
C VAL A 144 5.49 -2.16 1.06
N ASN A 145 5.57 -3.20 0.22
CA ASN A 145 6.38 -4.38 0.52
C ASN A 145 7.88 -4.06 0.62
N LEU A 146 8.41 -3.18 -0.22
CA LEU A 146 9.80 -2.73 -0.13
C LEU A 146 10.06 -1.87 1.12
N THR A 147 9.05 -1.17 1.61
CA THR A 147 9.16 -0.31 2.80
C THR A 147 9.06 -1.09 4.11
N ASP A 148 8.50 -2.30 4.08
CA ASP A 148 8.32 -3.17 5.27
C ASP A 148 9.63 -3.85 5.70
N GLY A 149 10.69 -3.04 5.89
CA GLY A 149 12.03 -3.50 6.27
C GLY A 149 12.41 -3.20 7.72
N LEU A 150 11.71 -2.30 8.42
CA LEU A 150 11.93 -1.93 9.82
C LEU A 150 10.62 -2.02 10.61
N ASP A 151 10.74 -2.22 11.93
CA ASP A 151 9.64 -2.40 12.86
C ASP A 151 8.64 -1.23 12.83
N GLY A 152 7.41 -1.47 12.38
CA GLY A 152 6.37 -0.45 12.30
C GLY A 152 6.53 0.59 11.19
N LEU A 153 7.59 0.52 10.37
CA LEU A 153 7.89 1.52 9.35
C LEU A 153 6.79 1.61 8.28
N ALA A 154 6.30 0.50 7.78
CA ALA A 154 5.30 0.48 6.70
C ALA A 154 3.86 0.67 7.20
N ILE A 155 3.54 0.13 8.38
CA ILE A 155 2.14 0.07 8.83
C ILE A 155 1.56 1.43 9.19
N LEU A 156 2.29 2.31 9.90
CA LEU A 156 1.75 3.63 10.26
C LEU A 156 1.55 4.54 9.03
N PRO A 157 2.49 4.66 8.09
CA PRO A 157 2.24 5.33 6.81
C PRO A 157 1.00 4.78 6.08
N THR A 158 0.81 3.45 6.06
CA THR A 158 -0.38 2.83 5.48
C THR A 158 -1.66 3.31 6.15
N VAL A 159 -1.70 3.33 7.48
CA VAL A 159 -2.84 3.82 8.28
C VAL A 159 -3.14 5.28 7.97
N LEU A 160 -2.12 6.13 7.94
CA LEU A 160 -2.28 7.56 7.67
C LEU A 160 -2.82 7.84 6.26
N VAL A 161 -2.27 7.14 5.25
CA VAL A 161 -2.74 7.26 3.87
C VAL A 161 -4.16 6.70 3.71
N ALA A 162 -4.48 5.56 4.34
CA ALA A 162 -5.82 4.99 4.33
C ALA A 162 -6.86 5.95 4.96
N GLY A 163 -6.50 6.60 6.08
CA GLY A 163 -7.34 7.62 6.70
C GLY A 163 -7.58 8.83 5.80
N ALA A 164 -6.56 9.30 5.09
CA ALA A 164 -6.71 10.38 4.12
C ALA A 164 -7.58 9.96 2.92
N LEU A 165 -7.37 8.77 2.39
CA LEU A 165 -8.20 8.23 1.31
C LEU A 165 -9.66 8.04 1.74
N ALA A 166 -9.92 7.73 3.02
CA ALA A 166 -11.28 7.72 3.56
C ALA A 166 -11.96 9.10 3.44
N VAL A 167 -11.23 10.18 3.74
CA VAL A 167 -11.75 11.55 3.58
C VAL A 167 -12.04 11.84 2.11
N PHE A 168 -11.18 11.44 1.18
CA PHE A 168 -11.43 11.58 -0.26
C PHE A 168 -12.63 10.75 -0.71
N ALA A 169 -12.76 9.49 -0.26
CA ALA A 169 -13.88 8.62 -0.58
C ALA A 169 -15.21 9.22 -0.10
N TYR A 170 -15.23 9.75 1.13
CA TYR A 170 -16.40 10.43 1.66
C TYR A 170 -16.77 11.68 0.85
N ALA A 171 -15.78 12.53 0.53
CA ALA A 171 -15.99 13.74 -0.23
C ALA A 171 -16.49 13.47 -1.65
N THR A 172 -15.87 12.50 -2.34
CA THR A 172 -16.22 12.12 -3.73
C THR A 172 -17.58 11.40 -3.78
N GLY A 173 -17.92 10.63 -2.73
CA GLY A 173 -19.21 9.92 -2.62
C GLY A 173 -20.39 10.79 -2.15
N ASN A 174 -20.15 12.05 -1.77
CA ASN A 174 -21.21 12.96 -1.30
C ASN A 174 -21.45 14.08 -2.31
N PHE A 175 -22.65 14.12 -2.89
CA PHE A 175 -23.02 15.08 -3.94
C PHE A 175 -22.80 16.56 -3.54
N ASN A 176 -23.20 16.93 -2.32
CA ASN A 176 -23.08 18.30 -1.86
C ASN A 176 -21.62 18.70 -1.60
N ILE A 177 -20.85 17.80 -0.98
CA ILE A 177 -19.44 18.04 -0.67
C ILE A 177 -18.61 18.03 -1.96
N ALA A 178 -18.85 17.09 -2.86
CA ALA A 178 -18.18 17.02 -4.16
C ALA A 178 -18.42 18.31 -4.95
N GLY A 179 -19.67 18.78 -5.01
CA GLY A 179 -20.01 20.05 -5.66
C GLY A 179 -19.36 21.26 -5.00
N TYR A 180 -19.34 21.34 -3.67
CA TYR A 180 -18.67 22.43 -2.93
C TYR A 180 -17.16 22.43 -3.15
N LEU A 181 -16.53 21.26 -3.16
CA LEU A 181 -15.09 21.13 -3.39
C LEU A 181 -14.71 21.18 -4.87
N GLY A 182 -15.66 21.09 -5.80
CA GLY A 182 -15.41 21.03 -7.24
C GLY A 182 -14.66 19.77 -7.66
N ILE A 183 -14.90 18.64 -6.98
CA ILE A 183 -14.37 17.31 -7.33
C ILE A 183 -15.48 16.50 -8.01
N PRO A 184 -15.14 15.48 -8.82
CA PRO A 184 -16.15 14.62 -9.41
C PRO A 184 -16.97 13.91 -8.34
N PHE A 185 -18.28 13.89 -8.52
CA PHE A 185 -19.16 13.03 -7.72
C PHE A 185 -19.20 11.64 -8.34
N ILE A 186 -18.95 10.62 -7.51
CA ILE A 186 -19.08 9.21 -7.89
C ILE A 186 -20.10 8.59 -6.94
N ARG A 187 -21.24 8.18 -7.51
CA ARG A 187 -22.33 7.60 -6.76
C ARG A 187 -21.86 6.35 -5.97
N ASP A 188 -22.35 6.18 -4.77
CA ASP A 188 -22.12 5.03 -3.87
C ASP A 188 -20.65 4.82 -3.42
N LEU A 189 -19.72 5.67 -3.87
CA LEU A 189 -18.30 5.57 -3.49
C LEU A 189 -18.07 5.86 -1.99
N GLY A 190 -18.93 6.64 -1.36
CA GLY A 190 -18.84 6.97 0.06
C GLY A 190 -18.77 5.75 0.97
N GLU A 191 -19.30 4.62 0.55
CA GLU A 191 -19.31 3.36 1.31
C GLU A 191 -17.89 2.78 1.50
N VAL A 192 -16.96 3.09 0.61
CA VAL A 192 -15.54 2.69 0.72
C VAL A 192 -14.88 3.24 2.00
N VAL A 193 -15.46 4.26 2.64
CA VAL A 193 -15.02 4.77 3.95
C VAL A 193 -15.04 3.66 5.01
N VAL A 194 -16.01 2.76 4.98
CA VAL A 194 -16.09 1.61 5.92
C VAL A 194 -14.87 0.71 5.76
N PHE A 195 -14.50 0.38 4.52
CA PHE A 195 -13.27 -0.39 4.24
C PHE A 195 -12.01 0.34 4.69
N CYS A 196 -11.89 1.64 4.41
CA CYS A 196 -10.75 2.43 4.87
C CYS A 196 -10.68 2.50 6.40
N GLY A 197 -11.83 2.64 7.08
CA GLY A 197 -11.93 2.59 8.54
C GLY A 197 -11.47 1.25 9.10
N ALA A 198 -11.87 0.15 8.45
CA ALA A 198 -11.40 -1.19 8.79
C ALA A 198 -9.87 -1.34 8.62
N MET A 199 -9.29 -0.77 7.54
CA MET A 199 -7.84 -0.73 7.35
C MET A 199 -7.14 0.05 8.46
N VAL A 200 -7.66 1.23 8.81
CA VAL A 200 -7.10 2.06 9.89
C VAL A 200 -7.15 1.31 11.23
N GLY A 201 -8.29 0.74 11.59
CA GLY A 201 -8.44 0.01 12.84
C GLY A 201 -7.57 -1.23 12.91
N ALA A 202 -7.55 -2.06 11.87
CA ALA A 202 -6.70 -3.25 11.80
C ALA A 202 -5.21 -2.89 11.80
N GLY A 203 -4.82 -1.81 11.09
CA GLY A 203 -3.45 -1.32 11.03
C GLY A 203 -2.95 -0.79 12.39
N LEU A 204 -3.77 -0.01 13.10
CA LEU A 204 -3.43 0.47 14.45
C LEU A 204 -3.35 -0.68 15.46
N GLY A 205 -4.28 -1.66 15.39
CA GLY A 205 -4.24 -2.84 16.23
C GLY A 205 -2.98 -3.68 15.97
N PHE A 206 -2.56 -3.80 14.72
CA PHE A 206 -1.32 -4.49 14.37
C PHE A 206 -0.08 -3.70 14.80
N LEU A 207 -0.06 -2.38 14.64
CA LEU A 207 1.04 -1.51 15.04
C LEU A 207 1.37 -1.65 16.52
N TRP A 208 0.38 -1.91 17.38
CA TRP A 208 0.59 -2.14 18.80
C TRP A 208 1.63 -3.25 19.09
N PHE A 209 1.64 -4.27 18.25
CA PHE A 209 2.57 -5.40 18.37
C PHE A 209 3.78 -5.30 17.43
N ASN A 210 3.69 -4.48 16.39
CA ASN A 210 4.74 -4.32 15.38
C ASN A 210 5.63 -3.09 15.63
N ALA A 211 5.25 -2.17 16.55
CA ALA A 211 6.10 -1.05 16.93
C ALA A 211 7.42 -1.55 17.55
N TYR A 212 8.49 -0.79 17.32
CA TYR A 212 9.84 -1.15 17.80
C TYR A 212 9.91 -1.28 19.34
N PRO A 213 10.48 -2.38 19.89
CA PRO A 213 10.92 -3.61 19.21
C PRO A 213 9.74 -4.52 18.86
N ALA A 214 9.64 -4.95 17.60
CA ALA A 214 8.50 -5.70 17.09
C ALA A 214 8.35 -7.08 17.73
N GLN A 215 7.13 -7.43 18.12
CA GLN A 215 6.75 -8.74 18.61
C GLN A 215 6.23 -9.65 17.49
N VAL A 216 5.82 -9.08 16.36
CA VAL A 216 5.32 -9.78 15.17
C VAL A 216 5.63 -8.98 13.91
N PHE A 217 6.01 -9.68 12.84
CA PHE A 217 6.23 -9.09 11.53
C PHE A 217 5.03 -9.27 10.62
N MET A 218 4.80 -8.27 9.74
CA MET A 218 3.67 -8.25 8.82
C MET A 218 3.77 -9.34 7.75
N GLY A 219 4.93 -9.47 7.14
CA GLY A 219 5.21 -10.37 6.03
C GLY A 219 4.61 -9.90 4.71
N ASP A 220 4.92 -10.64 3.64
CA ASP A 220 4.43 -10.33 2.29
C ASP A 220 2.89 -10.42 2.20
N VAL A 221 2.26 -11.23 3.04
CA VAL A 221 0.78 -11.32 3.17
C VAL A 221 0.17 -9.94 3.41
N GLY A 222 0.65 -9.23 4.42
CA GLY A 222 0.12 -7.92 4.79
C GLY A 222 0.61 -6.82 3.87
N ALA A 223 1.92 -6.78 3.61
CA ALA A 223 2.54 -5.70 2.88
C ALA A 223 1.99 -5.56 1.45
N LEU A 224 1.88 -6.67 0.70
CA LEU A 224 1.33 -6.67 -0.65
C LEU A 224 -0.16 -6.29 -0.67
N ALA A 225 -0.93 -6.85 0.26
CA ALA A 225 -2.36 -6.61 0.33
C ALA A 225 -2.69 -5.17 0.68
N LEU A 226 -2.04 -4.61 1.70
CA LEU A 226 -2.28 -3.24 2.15
C LEU A 226 -1.86 -2.22 1.08
N GLY A 227 -0.73 -2.45 0.40
CA GLY A 227 -0.32 -1.60 -0.71
C GLY A 227 -1.30 -1.64 -1.87
N ALA A 228 -1.81 -2.83 -2.26
CA ALA A 228 -2.84 -2.97 -3.28
C ALA A 228 -4.17 -2.33 -2.86
N ALA A 229 -4.55 -2.46 -1.59
CA ALA A 229 -5.73 -1.83 -1.02
C ALA A 229 -5.67 -0.30 -1.11
N LEU A 230 -4.54 0.31 -0.73
CA LEU A 230 -4.34 1.75 -0.91
C LEU A 230 -4.44 2.17 -2.38
N GLY A 231 -3.78 1.41 -3.26
CA GLY A 231 -3.78 1.69 -4.70
C GLY A 231 -5.17 1.63 -5.31
N ILE A 232 -5.96 0.60 -5.00
CA ILE A 232 -7.31 0.48 -5.56
C ILE A 232 -8.26 1.55 -5.00
N VAL A 233 -8.17 1.92 -3.72
CA VAL A 233 -8.96 3.02 -3.15
C VAL A 233 -8.57 4.35 -3.80
N ALA A 234 -7.29 4.61 -4.04
CA ALA A 234 -6.84 5.81 -4.75
C ALA A 234 -7.40 5.90 -6.17
N VAL A 235 -7.44 4.77 -6.88
CA VAL A 235 -8.07 4.66 -8.20
C VAL A 235 -9.57 4.95 -8.12
N LEU A 236 -10.30 4.35 -7.20
CA LEU A 236 -11.74 4.55 -7.05
C LEU A 236 -12.09 6.02 -6.72
N THR A 237 -11.27 6.67 -5.90
CA THR A 237 -11.46 8.08 -5.52
C THR A 237 -10.96 9.09 -6.55
N ARG A 238 -10.38 8.65 -7.66
CA ARG A 238 -9.75 9.51 -8.68
C ARG A 238 -8.62 10.38 -8.14
N GLN A 239 -7.89 9.86 -7.17
CA GLN A 239 -6.82 10.60 -6.49
C GLN A 239 -5.44 9.95 -6.73
N GLU A 240 -5.22 9.40 -7.91
CA GLU A 240 -3.99 8.67 -8.25
C GLU A 240 -2.74 9.54 -8.08
N LEU A 241 -2.79 10.80 -8.56
CA LEU A 241 -1.67 11.73 -8.45
C LEU A 241 -1.48 12.26 -7.03
N VAL A 242 -2.58 12.53 -6.31
CA VAL A 242 -2.53 12.94 -4.89
C VAL A 242 -2.04 11.77 -4.04
N PHE A 243 -2.48 10.55 -4.34
CA PHE A 243 -2.01 9.35 -3.68
C PHE A 243 -0.50 9.16 -3.86
N PHE A 244 0.04 9.38 -5.06
CA PHE A 244 1.48 9.33 -5.31
C PHE A 244 2.25 10.29 -4.39
N MET A 245 1.69 11.47 -4.11
CA MET A 245 2.27 12.43 -3.16
C MET A 245 2.10 11.95 -1.72
N MET A 246 0.89 11.54 -1.28
CA MET A 246 0.64 11.07 0.09
C MET A 246 1.46 9.81 0.44
N ALA A 247 1.62 8.93 -0.53
CA ALA A 247 2.43 7.72 -0.46
C ALA A 247 3.93 7.98 -0.70
N GLY A 248 4.39 9.22 -0.63
CA GLY A 248 5.74 9.63 -1.03
C GLY A 248 6.87 8.90 -0.31
N VAL A 249 6.67 8.43 0.93
CA VAL A 249 7.65 7.57 1.62
C VAL A 249 7.80 6.24 0.86
N PHE A 250 6.72 5.58 0.49
CA PHE A 250 6.74 4.33 -0.28
C PHE A 250 7.36 4.55 -1.67
N VAL A 251 7.03 5.68 -2.29
CA VAL A 251 7.60 6.09 -3.59
C VAL A 251 9.11 6.29 -3.47
N MET A 252 9.56 7.02 -2.46
CA MET A 252 10.97 7.30 -2.22
C MET A 252 11.78 6.02 -2.00
N GLU A 253 11.26 5.09 -1.22
CA GLU A 253 11.87 3.77 -1.00
C GLU A 253 12.01 3.00 -2.32
N THR A 254 10.93 2.92 -3.09
CA THR A 254 10.91 2.23 -4.38
C THR A 254 11.87 2.86 -5.39
N VAL A 255 11.82 4.20 -5.53
CA VAL A 255 12.70 4.94 -6.43
C VAL A 255 14.17 4.73 -6.06
N SER A 256 14.48 4.69 -4.76
CA SER A 256 15.86 4.42 -4.31
C SER A 256 16.38 3.06 -4.78
N VAL A 257 15.53 2.03 -4.76
CA VAL A 257 15.88 0.69 -5.26
C VAL A 257 16.06 0.72 -6.78
N ILE A 258 15.15 1.35 -7.52
CA ILE A 258 15.23 1.48 -8.98
C ILE A 258 16.53 2.17 -9.39
N LEU A 259 16.84 3.32 -8.76
CA LEU A 259 18.06 4.08 -9.04
C LEU A 259 19.33 3.29 -8.69
N GLN A 260 19.33 2.60 -7.54
CA GLN A 260 20.46 1.77 -7.13
C GLN A 260 20.73 0.65 -8.13
N VAL A 261 19.69 -0.08 -8.52
CA VAL A 261 19.81 -1.20 -9.47
C VAL A 261 20.21 -0.70 -10.85
N ALA A 262 19.62 0.40 -11.34
CA ALA A 262 19.97 1.00 -12.62
C ALA A 262 21.42 1.46 -12.64
N SER A 263 21.86 2.21 -11.63
CA SER A 263 23.23 2.67 -11.52
C SER A 263 24.24 1.51 -11.49
N PHE A 264 23.96 0.49 -10.66
CA PHE A 264 24.86 -0.65 -10.55
C PHE A 264 24.97 -1.44 -11.86
N LYS A 265 23.84 -1.65 -12.56
CA LYS A 265 23.84 -2.33 -13.87
C LYS A 265 24.54 -1.53 -14.98
N LEU A 266 24.38 -0.20 -14.97
CA LEU A 266 24.92 0.66 -16.03
C LEU A 266 26.39 1.08 -15.79
N THR A 267 26.77 1.31 -14.53
CA THR A 267 28.08 1.91 -14.18
C THR A 267 28.94 1.06 -13.25
N GLY A 268 28.41 -0.04 -12.69
CA GLY A 268 29.07 -0.85 -11.66
C GLY A 268 29.19 -0.15 -10.30
N ARG A 269 28.60 1.05 -10.13
CA ARG A 269 28.72 1.85 -8.91
C ARG A 269 27.40 1.94 -8.15
N ARG A 270 27.47 1.93 -6.82
CA ARG A 270 26.33 2.14 -5.93
C ARG A 270 26.13 3.63 -5.66
N ILE A 271 24.89 4.15 -5.75
CA ILE A 271 24.51 5.52 -5.37
C ILE A 271 24.35 5.60 -3.85
N PHE A 272 23.62 4.65 -3.28
CA PHE A 272 23.36 4.55 -1.85
C PHE A 272 24.24 3.46 -1.23
N ARG A 273 24.53 3.56 0.08
CA ARG A 273 25.23 2.50 0.83
C ARG A 273 24.49 1.17 0.71
N MET A 274 23.16 1.24 0.82
CA MET A 274 22.21 0.15 0.59
C MET A 274 20.88 0.76 0.16
N ALA A 275 20.06 0.04 -0.58
CA ALA A 275 18.69 0.37 -0.91
C ALA A 275 17.78 -0.80 -0.42
N PRO A 276 16.57 -0.50 0.05
CA PRO A 276 15.87 0.79 0.14
C PRO A 276 16.53 1.81 1.09
N LEU A 277 16.05 3.09 1.08
CA LEU A 277 16.69 4.21 1.80
C LEU A 277 16.78 4.03 3.32
N HIS A 278 15.83 3.36 3.96
CA HIS A 278 15.89 3.11 5.40
C HIS A 278 17.20 2.40 5.78
N HIS A 279 17.64 1.40 5.02
CA HIS A 279 18.93 0.73 5.25
C HIS A 279 20.14 1.65 5.01
N HIS A 280 20.02 2.60 4.07
CA HIS A 280 21.09 3.58 3.87
C HIS A 280 21.32 4.43 5.13
N PHE A 281 20.24 4.84 5.83
CA PHE A 281 20.34 5.61 7.06
C PHE A 281 20.84 4.76 8.23
N GLU A 282 20.44 3.49 8.35
CA GLU A 282 21.00 2.56 9.33
C GLU A 282 22.52 2.43 9.15
N LEU A 283 23.00 2.19 7.91
CA LEU A 283 24.41 2.09 7.59
C LEU A 283 25.17 3.43 7.73
N LYS A 284 24.46 4.56 7.89
CA LYS A 284 25.03 5.83 8.32
C LYS A 284 25.15 5.96 9.83
N GLY A 285 24.71 4.97 10.60
CA GLY A 285 24.74 4.96 12.06
C GLY A 285 23.50 5.58 12.74
N TRP A 286 22.39 5.75 12.02
CA TRP A 286 21.15 6.16 12.67
C TRP A 286 20.51 4.96 13.35
N PRO A 287 20.12 5.07 14.64
CA PRO A 287 19.36 4.01 15.28
C PRO A 287 17.99 3.84 14.62
N GLU A 288 17.54 2.59 14.52
CA GLU A 288 16.29 2.21 13.85
C GLU A 288 15.07 3.07 14.26
N PRO A 289 14.79 3.32 15.57
CA PRO A 289 13.64 4.15 15.94
C PRO A 289 13.70 5.58 15.40
N ARG A 290 14.91 6.12 15.21
CA ARG A 290 15.07 7.47 14.63
C ARG A 290 14.69 7.48 13.15
N VAL A 291 15.04 6.45 12.40
CA VAL A 291 14.65 6.32 11.00
C VAL A 291 13.14 6.21 10.91
N ILE A 292 12.53 5.30 11.66
CA ILE A 292 11.09 5.04 11.69
C ILE A 292 10.30 6.34 11.97
N VAL A 293 10.59 7.02 13.08
CA VAL A 293 9.85 8.22 13.49
C VAL A 293 9.99 9.34 12.45
N ARG A 294 11.16 9.53 11.86
CA ARG A 294 11.35 10.56 10.82
C ARG A 294 10.54 10.26 9.57
N PHE A 295 10.46 9.01 9.15
CA PHE A 295 9.63 8.61 8.01
C PHE A 295 8.14 8.78 8.30
N TRP A 296 7.71 8.51 9.54
CA TRP A 296 6.35 8.80 9.98
C TRP A 296 6.03 10.29 9.91
N ILE A 297 6.94 11.16 10.40
CA ILE A 297 6.77 12.62 10.30
C ILE A 297 6.66 13.08 8.85
N VAL A 298 7.53 12.55 7.96
CA VAL A 298 7.45 12.85 6.52
C VAL A 298 6.10 12.43 5.96
N THR A 299 5.61 11.24 6.32
CA THR A 299 4.29 10.76 5.87
C THR A 299 3.17 11.68 6.36
N VAL A 300 3.18 12.11 7.61
CA VAL A 300 2.17 13.07 8.13
C VAL A 300 2.16 14.35 7.31
N ILE A 301 3.33 14.93 7.02
CA ILE A 301 3.45 16.14 6.21
C ILE A 301 2.88 15.93 4.80
N LEU A 302 3.22 14.82 4.15
CA LEU A 302 2.76 14.49 2.80
C LEU A 302 1.25 14.23 2.76
N VAL A 303 0.71 13.53 3.76
CA VAL A 303 -0.73 13.28 3.90
C VAL A 303 -1.51 14.58 4.11
N LEU A 304 -1.03 15.46 5.00
CA LEU A 304 -1.64 16.78 5.20
C LEU A 304 -1.58 17.64 3.94
N SER A 305 -0.46 17.60 3.20
CA SER A 305 -0.32 18.28 1.92
C SER A 305 -1.30 17.73 0.88
N GLY A 306 -1.50 16.39 0.86
CA GLY A 306 -2.50 15.75 -0.01
C GLY A 306 -3.93 16.17 0.35
N LEU A 307 -4.29 16.16 1.62
CA LEU A 307 -5.61 16.62 2.08
C LEU A 307 -5.85 18.10 1.78
N ALA A 308 -4.81 18.94 1.84
CA ALA A 308 -4.92 20.35 1.47
C ALA A 308 -5.34 20.56 0.01
N THR A 309 -5.02 19.61 -0.89
CA THR A 309 -5.45 19.69 -2.31
C THR A 309 -6.97 19.68 -2.47
N LEU A 310 -7.75 19.18 -1.50
CA LEU A 310 -9.21 19.25 -1.52
C LEU A 310 -9.73 20.70 -1.54
N LYS A 311 -9.01 21.62 -0.94
CA LYS A 311 -9.44 23.02 -0.81
C LYS A 311 -8.61 23.99 -1.65
N ILE A 312 -7.31 23.70 -1.84
CA ILE A 312 -6.41 24.52 -2.65
C ILE A 312 -6.63 24.16 -4.12
N ARG A 313 -7.35 25.00 -4.82
CA ARG A 313 -7.63 24.84 -6.25
C ARG A 313 -7.69 26.17 -6.93
#